data_ec92118c355920f3efd12bcb3eaf433d
#
_entry.id   ec92118c355920f3efd12bcb3eaf433d
#
_cell.length_a   1.000
_cell.length_b   1.000
_cell.length_c   1.000
_cell.angle_alpha   90.00
_cell.angle_beta   90.00
_cell.angle_gamma   90.00
#
_symmetry.space_group_name_H-M   'P 1'
#
loop_
_entity.id
_entity.type
_entity.pdbx_description
1 polymer ?
#
loop_
_entity_poly.entity_id
_entity_poly.type
_entity_poly.pdbx_seq_one_letter_code
_entity_poly.pdbx_strand_id
1 'polypeptide(L)'
;MARATYKLPEDFVMKVSSLADKTDEIVPKVLKEGGEVVKAKVKTNLEAVIGTGIKEDSRSTGELVRALGVTPASINRDGNYDVKVGFDEPRSDGDSNAKIANIIEYGKSGQPAKPFLKPAKSASKNACIEAMKRKLDEEINKI
;
A
#
# COMPACT_ATOMS: atom_id res chain seq x y z
N MET A 1 10.03 32.37 35.96
CA MET A 1 10.25 31.40 34.90
C MET A 1 11.13 32.01 33.80
N ALA A 2 12.26 31.39 33.51
CA ALA A 2 13.15 31.87 32.45
C ALA A 2 12.53 31.60 31.08
N ARG A 3 12.59 32.58 30.19
CA ARG A 3 12.15 32.44 28.79
C ARG A 3 13.35 32.62 27.87
N ALA A 4 13.45 31.74 26.89
CA ALA A 4 14.38 31.89 25.79
C ALA A 4 13.59 32.13 24.48
N THR A 5 13.95 33.19 23.77
CA THR A 5 13.31 33.50 22.50
C THR A 5 14.34 33.36 21.39
N TYR A 6 13.98 32.59 20.36
CA TYR A 6 14.83 32.34 19.22
C TYR A 6 14.15 32.84 17.95
N LYS A 7 14.91 33.47 17.07
CA LYS A 7 14.46 33.84 15.74
C LYS A 7 15.03 32.85 14.74
N LEU A 8 14.16 32.12 14.07
CA LEU A 8 14.56 31.19 13.01
C LEU A 8 14.81 31.95 11.70
N PRO A 9 15.69 31.42 10.83
CA PRO A 9 15.88 31.99 9.50
C PRO A 9 14.56 32.06 8.73
N GLU A 10 14.30 33.18 8.06
CA GLU A 10 13.06 33.37 7.29
C GLU A 10 12.85 32.31 6.23
N ASP A 11 13.91 31.94 5.50
CA ASP A 11 13.82 30.88 4.46
C ASP A 11 13.39 29.55 5.03
N PHE A 12 13.89 29.21 6.22
CA PHE A 12 13.51 27.97 6.92
C PHE A 12 12.04 28.01 7.33
N VAL A 13 11.61 29.13 7.94
CA VAL A 13 10.21 29.32 8.37
C VAL A 13 9.27 29.25 7.17
N MET A 14 9.62 29.88 6.05
CA MET A 14 8.83 29.85 4.82
C MET A 14 8.70 28.43 4.26
N LYS A 15 9.79 27.65 4.25
CA LYS A 15 9.75 26.24 3.80
C LYS A 15 8.87 25.38 4.69
N VAL A 16 8.97 25.53 6.01
CA VAL A 16 8.12 24.78 6.95
C VAL A 16 6.65 25.16 6.78
N SER A 17 6.36 26.46 6.62
CA SER A 17 4.99 26.92 6.37
C SER A 17 4.43 26.38 5.04
N SER A 18 5.22 26.41 3.98
CA SER A 18 4.83 25.85 2.67
C SER A 18 4.59 24.35 2.73
N LEU A 19 5.40 23.63 3.49
CA LEU A 19 5.21 22.20 3.71
C LEU A 19 3.89 21.94 4.43
N ALA A 20 3.60 22.71 5.49
CA ALA A 20 2.36 22.59 6.24
C ALA A 20 1.14 22.85 5.35
N ASP A 21 1.20 23.90 4.52
CA ASP A 21 0.12 24.26 3.59
C ASP A 21 -0.10 23.20 2.51
N LYS A 22 0.94 22.46 2.14
CA LYS A 22 0.90 21.43 1.09
C LYS A 22 0.75 20.01 1.61
N THR A 23 0.60 19.82 2.92
CA THR A 23 0.50 18.48 3.53
C THR A 23 -0.61 17.66 2.88
N ASP A 24 -1.78 18.24 2.64
CA ASP A 24 -2.92 17.54 2.03
C ASP A 24 -2.67 17.15 0.57
N GLU A 25 -1.69 17.75 -0.08
CA GLU A 25 -1.27 17.40 -1.42
C GLU A 25 -0.13 16.36 -1.41
N ILE A 26 0.85 16.54 -0.53
CA ILE A 26 2.08 15.74 -0.47
C ILE A 26 1.84 14.37 0.14
N VAL A 27 1.11 14.27 1.26
CA VAL A 27 0.91 13.01 1.97
C VAL A 27 0.24 11.95 1.09
N PRO A 28 -0.83 12.26 0.34
CA PRO A 28 -1.41 11.29 -0.59
C PRO A 28 -0.42 10.76 -1.63
N LYS A 29 0.44 11.59 -2.16
CA LYS A 29 1.46 11.18 -3.14
C LYS A 29 2.49 10.23 -2.52
N VAL A 30 2.95 10.53 -1.31
CA VAL A 30 3.91 9.69 -0.57
C VAL A 30 3.30 8.33 -0.27
N LEU A 31 2.07 8.29 0.23
CA LEU A 31 1.36 7.05 0.55
C LEU A 31 1.13 6.20 -0.70
N LYS A 32 0.80 6.81 -1.82
CA LYS A 32 0.62 6.10 -3.08
C LYS A 32 1.91 5.41 -3.52
N GLU A 33 3.04 6.08 -3.42
CA GLU A 33 4.35 5.47 -3.74
C GLU A 33 4.61 4.23 -2.85
N GLY A 34 4.37 4.34 -1.55
CA GLY A 34 4.49 3.21 -0.64
C GLY A 34 3.53 2.07 -0.98
N GLY A 35 2.29 2.39 -1.28
CA GLY A 35 1.26 1.43 -1.67
C GLY A 35 1.62 0.68 -2.95
N GLU A 36 2.18 1.37 -3.94
CA GLU A 36 2.60 0.73 -5.19
C GLU A 36 3.75 -0.27 -4.98
N VAL A 37 4.67 0.02 -4.07
CA VAL A 37 5.76 -0.93 -3.71
C VAL A 37 5.18 -2.20 -3.08
N VAL A 38 4.26 -2.05 -2.14
CA VAL A 38 3.58 -3.21 -1.50
C VAL A 38 2.77 -3.98 -2.52
N LYS A 39 2.00 -3.30 -3.35
CA LYS A 39 1.20 -3.90 -4.42
C LYS A 39 2.06 -4.77 -5.36
N ALA A 40 3.21 -4.25 -5.78
CA ALA A 40 4.12 -4.98 -6.67
C ALA A 40 4.59 -6.29 -6.03
N LYS A 41 4.91 -6.28 -4.74
CA LYS A 41 5.33 -7.48 -4.01
C LYS A 41 4.18 -8.47 -3.81
N VAL A 42 3.00 -7.99 -3.47
CA VAL A 42 1.79 -8.82 -3.36
C VAL A 42 1.50 -9.49 -4.71
N LYS A 43 1.57 -8.74 -5.80
CA LYS A 43 1.36 -9.27 -7.15
C LYS A 43 2.34 -10.39 -7.49
N THR A 44 3.63 -10.15 -7.26
CA THR A 44 4.68 -11.16 -7.51
C THR A 44 4.43 -12.43 -6.71
N ASN A 45 4.12 -12.29 -5.42
CA ASN A 45 3.86 -13.44 -4.55
C ASN A 45 2.58 -14.18 -4.97
N LEU A 46 1.53 -13.46 -5.32
CA LEU A 46 0.26 -14.05 -5.76
C LEU A 46 0.45 -14.85 -7.06
N GLU A 47 1.12 -14.28 -8.03
CA GLU A 47 1.43 -14.96 -9.30
C GLU A 47 2.23 -16.24 -9.09
N ALA A 48 3.13 -16.24 -8.11
CA ALA A 48 3.95 -17.41 -7.78
C ALA A 48 3.15 -18.56 -7.15
N VAL A 49 2.02 -18.27 -6.47
CA VAL A 49 1.23 -19.30 -5.77
C VAL A 49 -0.03 -19.72 -6.49
N ILE A 50 -0.52 -18.93 -7.45
CA ILE A 50 -1.72 -19.27 -8.22
C ILE A 50 -1.50 -20.57 -8.99
N GLY A 51 -2.44 -21.51 -8.79
CA GLY A 51 -2.44 -22.77 -9.50
C GLY A 51 -1.41 -23.78 -9.05
N THR A 52 -0.61 -23.47 -8.02
CA THR A 52 0.39 -24.43 -7.49
C THR A 52 -0.23 -25.35 -6.43
N GLY A 53 0.25 -26.60 -6.34
CA GLY A 53 -0.15 -27.55 -5.30
C GLY A 53 -1.61 -27.99 -5.33
N ILE A 54 -2.30 -27.82 -6.44
CA ILE A 54 -3.66 -28.32 -6.70
C ILE A 54 -3.62 -29.60 -7.54
N LYS A 55 -4.60 -30.47 -7.31
CA LYS A 55 -4.70 -31.77 -8.04
C LYS A 55 -5.26 -31.61 -9.44
N GLU A 56 -6.03 -30.57 -9.69
CA GLU A 56 -6.66 -30.27 -10.96
C GLU A 56 -5.98 -29.09 -11.65
N ASP A 57 -6.22 -28.92 -12.92
CA ASP A 57 -5.72 -27.77 -13.69
C ASP A 57 -6.23 -26.46 -13.07
N SER A 58 -5.39 -25.46 -13.06
CA SER A 58 -5.75 -24.15 -12.55
C SER A 58 -6.88 -23.54 -13.37
N ARG A 59 -7.92 -23.06 -12.68
CA ARG A 59 -9.02 -22.30 -13.29
C ARG A 59 -8.80 -20.81 -13.21
N SER A 60 -7.58 -20.39 -12.88
CA SER A 60 -7.26 -18.97 -12.77
C SER A 60 -7.40 -18.28 -14.13
N THR A 61 -8.21 -17.23 -14.17
CA THR A 61 -8.38 -16.35 -15.33
C THR A 61 -7.48 -15.11 -15.27
N GLY A 62 -6.70 -14.96 -14.20
CA GLY A 62 -5.94 -13.74 -13.93
C GLY A 62 -6.77 -12.60 -13.37
N GLU A 63 -8.06 -12.82 -13.15
CA GLU A 63 -8.99 -11.78 -12.66
C GLU A 63 -8.62 -11.29 -11.27
N LEU A 64 -8.19 -12.20 -10.36
CA LEU A 64 -7.74 -11.83 -9.03
C LEU A 64 -6.52 -10.90 -9.08
N VAL A 65 -5.55 -11.22 -9.91
CA VAL A 65 -4.34 -10.39 -10.08
C VAL A 65 -4.71 -9.01 -10.65
N ARG A 66 -5.61 -8.96 -11.61
CA ARG A 66 -6.07 -7.70 -12.20
C ARG A 66 -6.88 -6.85 -11.23
N ALA A 67 -7.55 -7.47 -10.27
CA ALA A 67 -8.34 -6.78 -9.25
C ALA A 67 -7.48 -6.13 -8.16
N LEU A 68 -6.19 -6.51 -8.08
CA LEU A 68 -5.26 -5.94 -7.10
C LEU A 68 -5.00 -4.47 -7.39
N GLY A 69 -5.17 -3.63 -6.39
CA GLY A 69 -4.98 -2.19 -6.53
C GLY A 69 -4.62 -1.49 -5.24
N VAL A 70 -4.36 -0.20 -5.36
CA VAL A 70 -4.12 0.72 -4.23
C VAL A 70 -5.27 1.73 -4.22
N THR A 71 -5.92 1.90 -3.07
CA THR A 71 -6.99 2.88 -2.95
C THR A 71 -6.45 4.30 -3.00
N PRO A 72 -7.27 5.28 -3.41
CA PRO A 72 -6.93 6.69 -3.18
C PRO A 72 -6.73 6.93 -1.69
N ALA A 73 -5.85 7.88 -1.35
CA ALA A 73 -5.65 8.27 0.04
C ALA A 73 -6.93 8.87 0.61
N SER A 74 -7.26 8.49 1.82
CA SER A 74 -8.42 9.00 2.55
C SER A 74 -8.09 9.20 4.01
N ILE A 75 -8.88 10.03 4.70
CA ILE A 75 -8.72 10.28 6.12
C ILE A 75 -9.51 9.22 6.88
N ASN A 76 -8.84 8.48 7.77
CA ASN A 76 -9.45 7.44 8.59
C ASN A 76 -10.12 8.02 9.85
N ARG A 77 -10.68 7.15 10.69
CA ARG A 77 -11.37 7.55 11.93
C ARG A 77 -10.48 8.30 12.91
N ASP A 78 -9.18 8.05 12.89
CA ASP A 78 -8.20 8.68 13.77
C ASP A 78 -7.70 10.03 13.23
N GLY A 79 -8.20 10.47 12.08
CA GLY A 79 -7.81 11.71 11.45
C GLY A 79 -6.51 11.62 10.64
N ASN A 80 -6.02 10.42 10.39
CA ASN A 80 -4.80 10.18 9.62
C ASN A 80 -5.12 9.78 8.19
N TYR A 81 -4.26 10.16 7.26
CA TYR A 81 -4.32 9.65 5.90
C TYR A 81 -3.92 8.18 5.84
N ASP A 82 -4.62 7.39 5.05
CA ASP A 82 -4.22 6.03 4.72
C ASP A 82 -4.49 5.70 3.27
N VAL A 83 -3.80 4.67 2.78
CA VAL A 83 -4.10 3.96 1.54
C VAL A 83 -4.19 2.47 1.86
N LYS A 84 -4.98 1.75 1.09
CA LYS A 84 -5.14 0.30 1.25
C LYS A 84 -4.69 -0.40 -0.02
N VAL A 85 -3.99 -1.51 0.14
CA VAL A 85 -3.65 -2.42 -0.95
C VAL A 85 -4.59 -3.62 -0.84
N GLY A 86 -5.35 -3.89 -1.86
CA GLY A 86 -6.35 -4.95 -1.82
C GLY A 86 -6.96 -5.23 -3.18
N PHE A 87 -8.08 -5.92 -3.17
CA PHE A 87 -8.73 -6.42 -4.38
C PHE A 87 -10.06 -5.72 -4.61
N ASP A 88 -10.28 -5.26 -5.84
CA ASP A 88 -11.54 -4.67 -6.24
C ASP A 88 -12.65 -5.73 -6.38
N GLU A 89 -13.87 -5.30 -6.11
CA GLU A 89 -15.08 -6.07 -6.32
C GLU A 89 -16.00 -5.33 -7.31
N PRO A 90 -16.94 -6.02 -7.98
CA PRO A 90 -17.22 -7.45 -7.96
C PRO A 90 -16.38 -8.25 -8.97
N ARG A 91 -16.43 -9.60 -8.85
CA ARG A 91 -15.91 -10.49 -9.89
C ARG A 91 -16.99 -10.72 -10.96
N SER A 92 -16.52 -11.02 -12.18
CA SER A 92 -17.40 -11.32 -13.32
C SER A 92 -18.21 -12.62 -13.14
N ASP A 93 -17.68 -13.58 -12.35
CA ASP A 93 -18.31 -14.87 -12.06
C ASP A 93 -19.28 -14.86 -10.88
N GLY A 94 -19.53 -13.69 -10.29
CA GLY A 94 -20.42 -13.55 -9.13
C GLY A 94 -19.81 -13.95 -7.78
N ASP A 95 -18.56 -14.41 -7.77
CA ASP A 95 -17.81 -14.71 -6.54
C ASP A 95 -17.12 -13.45 -6.00
N SER A 96 -16.42 -13.55 -4.88
CA SER A 96 -15.72 -12.44 -4.23
C SER A 96 -14.21 -12.59 -4.33
N ASN A 97 -13.53 -11.55 -4.80
CA ASN A 97 -12.07 -11.50 -4.82
C ASN A 97 -11.48 -11.59 -3.42
N ALA A 98 -12.09 -10.93 -2.44
CA ALA A 98 -11.64 -10.99 -1.04
C ALA A 98 -11.76 -12.42 -0.49
N LYS A 99 -12.84 -13.12 -0.79
CA LYS A 99 -13.02 -14.51 -0.38
C LYS A 99 -11.98 -15.44 -0.99
N ILE A 100 -11.71 -15.29 -2.29
CA ILE A 100 -10.72 -16.10 -2.98
C ILE A 100 -9.32 -15.81 -2.44
N ALA A 101 -8.97 -14.56 -2.21
CA ALA A 101 -7.70 -14.17 -1.62
C ALA A 101 -7.52 -14.78 -0.21
N ASN A 102 -8.57 -14.76 0.61
CA ASN A 102 -8.54 -15.39 1.94
C ASN A 102 -8.32 -16.91 1.85
N ILE A 103 -8.96 -17.59 0.91
CA ILE A 103 -8.77 -19.03 0.72
C ILE A 103 -7.32 -19.33 0.34
N ILE A 104 -6.71 -18.54 -0.52
CA ILE A 104 -5.31 -18.72 -0.89
C ILE A 104 -4.40 -18.47 0.32
N GLU A 105 -4.61 -17.37 1.04
CA GLU A 105 -3.77 -16.97 2.17
C GLU A 105 -3.82 -17.95 3.33
N TYR A 106 -5.03 -18.39 3.72
CA TYR A 106 -5.27 -19.19 4.92
C TYR A 106 -5.63 -20.64 4.65
N GLY A 107 -5.96 -21.00 3.40
CA GLY A 107 -6.40 -22.33 3.04
C GLY A 107 -7.85 -22.61 3.37
N LYS A 108 -8.30 -23.77 3.00
CA LYS A 108 -9.61 -24.34 3.35
C LYS A 108 -9.50 -25.87 3.36
N SER A 109 -10.59 -26.55 3.74
CA SER A 109 -10.67 -28.02 3.69
C SER A 109 -10.32 -28.52 2.29
N GLY A 110 -9.32 -29.39 2.20
CA GLY A 110 -8.83 -29.95 0.93
C GLY A 110 -7.88 -29.04 0.14
N GLN A 111 -7.59 -27.83 0.63
CA GLN A 111 -6.66 -26.91 -0.01
C GLN A 111 -5.75 -26.29 1.04
N PRO A 112 -4.42 -26.58 1.00
CA PRO A 112 -3.49 -26.00 1.96
C PRO A 112 -3.33 -24.49 1.75
N ALA A 113 -2.98 -23.79 2.82
CA ALA A 113 -2.67 -22.36 2.78
C ALA A 113 -1.42 -22.09 1.92
N LYS A 114 -1.48 -21.03 1.15
CA LYS A 114 -0.34 -20.52 0.37
C LYS A 114 -0.22 -19.03 0.62
N PRO A 115 0.37 -18.63 1.77
CA PRO A 115 0.44 -17.21 2.13
C PRO A 115 1.18 -16.38 1.08
N PHE A 116 0.59 -15.28 0.70
CA PHE A 116 1.17 -14.31 -0.23
C PHE A 116 1.10 -12.87 0.30
N LEU A 117 0.10 -12.55 1.12
CA LEU A 117 -0.06 -11.21 1.70
C LEU A 117 0.90 -10.96 2.86
N LYS A 118 0.93 -11.86 3.86
CA LYS A 118 1.83 -11.72 5.01
C LYS A 118 3.31 -11.69 4.60
N PRO A 119 3.78 -12.61 3.75
CA PRO A 119 5.17 -12.53 3.27
C PRO A 119 5.46 -11.25 2.49
N ALA A 120 4.52 -10.77 1.69
CA ALA A 120 4.67 -9.53 0.95
C ALA A 120 4.79 -8.33 1.88
N LYS A 121 3.94 -8.25 2.91
CA LYS A 121 3.99 -7.20 3.92
C LYS A 121 5.36 -7.12 4.60
N SER A 122 5.88 -8.26 5.04
CA SER A 122 7.18 -8.33 5.71
C SER A 122 8.33 -7.99 4.76
N ALA A 123 8.30 -8.55 3.54
CA ALA A 123 9.39 -8.38 2.57
C ALA A 123 9.44 -6.98 1.97
N SER A 124 8.30 -6.30 1.84
CA SER A 124 8.22 -4.98 1.22
C SER A 124 8.34 -3.81 2.20
N LYS A 125 8.33 -4.06 3.50
CA LYS A 125 8.30 -3.01 4.53
C LYS A 125 9.40 -1.98 4.35
N ASN A 126 10.65 -2.41 4.25
CA ASN A 126 11.79 -1.50 4.12
C ASN A 126 11.79 -0.77 2.79
N ALA A 127 11.51 -1.45 1.69
CA ALA A 127 11.41 -0.84 0.37
C ALA A 127 10.27 0.18 0.29
N CYS A 128 9.15 -0.11 0.94
CA CYS A 128 8.01 0.81 1.05
C CYS A 128 8.41 2.10 1.79
N ILE A 129 9.07 1.97 2.93
CA ILE A 129 9.54 3.11 3.73
C ILE A 129 10.54 3.94 2.93
N GLU A 130 11.50 3.30 2.26
CA GLU A 130 12.49 4.00 1.44
C GLU A 130 11.84 4.73 0.26
N ALA A 131 10.87 4.14 -0.40
CA ALA A 131 10.13 4.78 -1.49
C ALA A 131 9.36 6.01 -0.99
N MET A 132 8.72 5.91 0.17
CA MET A 132 7.99 7.02 0.78
C MET A 132 8.93 8.16 1.18
N LYS A 133 10.07 7.85 1.78
CA LYS A 133 11.09 8.86 2.14
C LYS A 133 11.59 9.59 0.91
N ARG A 134 11.90 8.86 -0.15
CA ARG A 134 12.38 9.42 -1.42
C ARG A 134 11.34 10.35 -2.03
N LYS A 135 10.08 9.91 -2.07
CA LYS A 135 8.99 10.73 -2.60
C LYS A 135 8.77 11.98 -1.78
N LEU A 136 8.84 11.87 -0.45
CA LEU A 136 8.72 13.01 0.45
C LEU A 136 9.83 14.03 0.19
N ASP A 137 11.07 13.58 0.05
CA ASP A 137 12.22 14.45 -0.25
C ASP A 137 12.04 15.16 -1.59
N GLU A 138 11.57 14.46 -2.62
CA GLU A 138 11.27 15.06 -3.92
C GLU A 138 10.23 16.17 -3.81
N GLU A 139 9.15 15.93 -3.08
CA GLU A 139 8.07 16.91 -2.92
C GLU A 139 8.52 18.12 -2.07
N ILE A 140 9.31 17.90 -1.02
CA ILE A 140 9.87 18.96 -0.21
C ILE A 140 10.80 19.85 -1.04
N ASN A 141 11.63 19.26 -1.90
CA ASN A 141 12.57 19.98 -2.74
C ASN A 141 11.91 20.85 -3.81
N LYS A 142 10.63 20.62 -4.11
CA LYS A 142 9.83 21.44 -5.03
C LYS A 142 9.25 22.69 -4.39
N ILE A 143 9.35 22.82 -3.08
CA ILE A 143 8.77 23.95 -2.32
C ILE A 143 9.70 25.16 -2.37
#